data_bfd2900ae14566e08ddd8cc54c9c4ea9
#
_entry.id   bfd2900ae14566e08ddd8cc54c9c4ea9
#
_cell.length_a   1.000
_cell.length_b   1.000
_cell.length_c   1.000
_cell.angle_alpha   90.00
_cell.angle_beta   90.00
_cell.angle_gamma   90.00
#
_symmetry.space_group_name_H-M   'P 1'
#
loop_
_entity.id
_entity.type
_entity.pdbx_description
1 polymer ?
#
loop_
_entity_poly.entity_id
_entity_poly.type
_entity_poly.pdbx_seq_one_letter_code
_entity_poly.pdbx_strand_id
1 'polypeptide(L)'
;ASPAPVGLSRAAAEELVNELWVARAAELAAELQDEDEAEAFELDGRRLRVKELRSGSAAFGARSLWISLHGGGRAGKSVNDGQWENQLRLYRPPEGIYVAPRAPTDTWDLWHQSHVDGLLDRLIASYIVRHGVDPDRVYLLGYSAGGDGVYQLGPRMADRFAAAAMMAGHPNDARPDGLRNLPFALFVGAEDKAYGRDDEARTWSKRLAALRTEDSGGYEHLARILPGKGHWMDGEDRAALPWMERFERRAWPKRVVWVQDDVTHRRFYWLAVERGSLGARVTVEVDGQTLRVTEARGVERLRLRLSDALLDLDRPIRAEWAGKTLFEG
;
A
#
# COMPACT_ATOMS: atom_id res chain seq x y z
N ALA A 1 20.57 -15.45 38.65
CA ALA A 1 20.30 -14.29 37.83
C ALA A 1 20.87 -14.61 36.44
N SER A 2 20.03 -14.69 35.41
CA SER A 2 20.53 -14.75 34.02
C SER A 2 21.28 -13.45 33.74
N PRO A 3 22.44 -13.50 33.06
CA PRO A 3 23.13 -12.27 32.66
C PRO A 3 22.18 -11.44 31.81
N ALA A 4 22.20 -10.12 32.01
CA ALA A 4 21.48 -9.21 31.12
C ALA A 4 21.94 -9.47 29.68
N PRO A 5 21.00 -9.48 28.70
CA PRO A 5 21.42 -9.67 27.32
C PRO A 5 22.41 -8.56 26.94
N VAL A 6 23.56 -8.97 26.42
CA VAL A 6 24.56 -8.03 25.89
C VAL A 6 23.91 -7.36 24.67
N GLY A 7 23.75 -6.04 24.71
CA GLY A 7 23.25 -5.28 23.56
C GLY A 7 24.15 -5.46 22.36
N LEU A 8 23.56 -5.54 21.16
CA LEU A 8 24.31 -5.50 19.91
C LEU A 8 24.79 -4.07 19.65
N SER A 9 26.01 -3.90 19.14
CA SER A 9 26.40 -2.62 18.55
C SER A 9 25.58 -2.36 17.29
N ARG A 10 25.44 -1.10 16.88
CA ARG A 10 24.73 -0.72 15.63
C ARG A 10 25.25 -1.51 14.43
N ALA A 11 26.57 -1.58 14.24
CA ALA A 11 27.17 -2.31 13.13
C ALA A 11 26.82 -3.81 13.17
N ALA A 12 26.89 -4.44 14.35
CA ALA A 12 26.52 -5.85 14.50
C ALA A 12 24.99 -6.08 14.28
N ALA A 13 24.15 -5.13 14.66
CA ALA A 13 22.72 -5.20 14.40
C ALA A 13 22.40 -5.06 12.89
N GLU A 14 23.06 -4.14 12.19
CA GLU A 14 22.94 -3.96 10.74
C GLU A 14 23.40 -5.21 9.97
N GLU A 15 24.57 -5.78 10.35
CA GLU A 15 25.07 -7.02 9.76
C GLU A 15 24.09 -8.18 9.95
N LEU A 16 23.60 -8.38 11.18
CA LEU A 16 22.61 -9.42 11.47
C LEU A 16 21.30 -9.23 10.70
N VAL A 17 20.80 -8.00 10.59
CA VAL A 17 19.60 -7.70 9.77
C VAL A 17 19.82 -8.05 8.31
N ASN A 18 21.00 -7.73 7.75
CA ASN A 18 21.36 -8.08 6.37
C ASN A 18 21.45 -9.59 6.17
N GLU A 19 22.11 -10.32 7.10
CA GLU A 19 22.18 -11.79 7.04
C GLU A 19 20.78 -12.42 7.10
N LEU A 20 19.93 -11.97 8.02
CA LEU A 20 18.55 -12.45 8.16
C LEU A 20 17.73 -12.14 6.91
N TRP A 21 17.94 -10.97 6.29
CA TRP A 21 17.28 -10.63 5.03
C TRP A 21 17.71 -11.53 3.88
N VAL A 22 19.03 -11.76 3.72
CA VAL A 22 19.54 -12.64 2.66
C VAL A 22 19.00 -14.05 2.81
N ALA A 23 19.00 -14.62 4.03
CA ALA A 23 18.42 -15.93 4.30
C ALA A 23 16.92 -15.96 3.98
N ARG A 24 16.17 -14.96 4.47
CA ARG A 24 14.71 -14.89 4.24
C ARG A 24 14.34 -14.67 2.78
N ALA A 25 15.11 -13.87 2.05
CA ALA A 25 14.92 -13.64 0.61
C ALA A 25 15.12 -14.94 -0.20
N ALA A 26 16.13 -15.73 0.15
CA ALA A 26 16.36 -17.03 -0.48
C ALA A 26 15.22 -18.03 -0.20
N GLU A 27 14.73 -18.10 1.04
CA GLU A 27 13.57 -18.92 1.40
C GLU A 27 12.32 -18.50 0.64
N LEU A 28 12.03 -17.19 0.60
CA LEU A 28 10.87 -16.64 -0.14
C LEU A 28 10.99 -16.91 -1.64
N ALA A 29 12.18 -16.77 -2.22
CA ALA A 29 12.40 -17.02 -3.63
C ALA A 29 12.11 -18.49 -3.99
N ALA A 30 12.48 -19.43 -3.12
CA ALA A 30 12.18 -20.83 -3.28
C ALA A 30 10.67 -21.14 -3.04
N GLU A 31 10.09 -20.56 -1.97
CA GLU A 31 8.66 -20.73 -1.63
C GLU A 31 7.73 -20.26 -2.75
N LEU A 32 8.07 -19.17 -3.42
CA LEU A 32 7.24 -18.51 -4.42
C LEU A 32 7.61 -18.90 -5.87
N GLN A 33 8.54 -19.82 -6.07
CA GLN A 33 9.04 -20.16 -7.41
C GLN A 33 7.93 -20.68 -8.34
N ASP A 34 7.19 -21.68 -7.91
CA ASP A 34 6.16 -22.32 -8.74
C ASP A 34 5.03 -21.34 -9.09
N GLU A 35 4.65 -20.45 -8.14
CA GLU A 35 3.64 -19.43 -8.37
C GLU A 35 4.10 -18.37 -9.37
N ASP A 36 5.34 -17.95 -9.27
CA ASP A 36 5.96 -16.99 -10.17
C ASP A 36 6.09 -17.53 -11.59
N GLU A 37 6.58 -18.76 -11.73
CA GLU A 37 6.71 -19.45 -13.03
C GLU A 37 5.35 -19.75 -13.67
N ALA A 38 4.31 -19.99 -12.87
CA ALA A 38 2.93 -20.16 -13.33
C ALA A 38 2.20 -18.83 -13.60
N GLU A 39 2.84 -17.69 -13.36
CA GLU A 39 2.23 -16.35 -13.42
C GLU A 39 0.91 -16.29 -12.62
N ALA A 40 0.87 -16.94 -11.45
CA ALA A 40 -0.33 -17.07 -10.63
C ALA A 40 -0.01 -17.32 -9.15
N PHE A 41 -0.44 -16.41 -8.31
CA PHE A 41 -0.27 -16.48 -6.85
C PHE A 41 -1.49 -17.13 -6.21
N GLU A 42 -1.28 -17.98 -5.21
CA GLU A 42 -2.35 -18.73 -4.56
C GLU A 42 -2.37 -18.51 -3.04
N LEU A 43 -3.56 -18.29 -2.50
CA LEU A 43 -3.80 -18.16 -1.07
C LEU A 43 -5.22 -18.64 -0.74
N ASP A 44 -5.35 -19.56 0.21
CA ASP A 44 -6.63 -20.06 0.72
C ASP A 44 -7.61 -20.50 -0.39
N GLY A 45 -7.07 -21.18 -1.43
CA GLY A 45 -7.84 -21.68 -2.59
C GLY A 45 -8.28 -20.57 -3.56
N ARG A 46 -7.77 -19.36 -3.41
CA ARG A 46 -7.94 -18.25 -4.35
C ARG A 46 -6.70 -18.09 -5.20
N ARG A 47 -6.89 -17.71 -6.46
CA ARG A 47 -5.81 -17.60 -7.44
C ARG A 47 -5.81 -16.21 -8.09
N LEU A 48 -4.68 -15.53 -8.02
CA LEU A 48 -4.40 -14.25 -8.65
C LEU A 48 -3.46 -14.49 -9.84
N ARG A 49 -4.02 -14.61 -11.05
CA ARG A 49 -3.21 -14.70 -12.28
C ARG A 49 -2.68 -13.33 -12.63
N VAL A 50 -1.51 -13.28 -13.22
CA VAL A 50 -0.89 -12.01 -13.62
C VAL A 50 -0.48 -12.03 -15.10
N LYS A 51 -0.37 -10.86 -15.68
CA LYS A 51 0.34 -10.58 -16.94
C LYS A 51 1.20 -9.36 -16.72
N GLU A 52 2.37 -9.35 -17.34
CA GLU A 52 3.31 -8.27 -17.15
C GLU A 52 3.89 -7.71 -18.45
N LEU A 53 4.41 -6.50 -18.34
CA LEU A 53 5.23 -5.83 -19.34
C LEU A 53 6.42 -5.20 -18.64
N ARG A 54 7.58 -5.31 -19.25
CA ARG A 54 8.82 -4.74 -18.71
C ARG A 54 9.29 -3.57 -19.55
N SER A 55 9.77 -2.51 -18.93
CA SER A 55 10.27 -1.28 -19.56
C SER A 55 11.55 -0.82 -18.90
N GLY A 56 12.37 -0.10 -19.64
CA GLY A 56 13.63 0.44 -19.13
C GLY A 56 14.71 -0.62 -18.88
N SER A 57 15.77 -0.21 -18.21
CA SER A 57 16.97 -1.04 -17.98
C SER A 57 17.50 -0.95 -16.54
N ALA A 58 16.62 -0.65 -15.57
CA ALA A 58 17.03 -0.58 -14.18
C ALA A 58 17.64 -1.91 -13.69
N ALA A 59 18.70 -1.81 -12.87
CA ALA A 59 19.40 -2.96 -12.34
C ALA A 59 18.50 -3.78 -11.39
N PHE A 60 18.90 -5.01 -11.11
CA PHE A 60 18.32 -5.83 -10.06
C PHE A 60 18.43 -5.10 -8.72
N GLY A 61 17.32 -4.99 -7.97
CA GLY A 61 17.24 -4.24 -6.72
C GLY A 61 16.86 -2.76 -6.87
N ALA A 62 16.70 -2.24 -8.11
CA ALA A 62 16.36 -0.85 -8.37
C ALA A 62 15.11 -0.68 -9.28
N ARG A 63 14.44 -1.78 -9.62
CA ARG A 63 13.26 -1.77 -10.50
C ARG A 63 12.02 -1.32 -9.75
N SER A 64 11.17 -0.53 -10.43
CA SER A 64 9.83 -0.26 -9.90
C SER A 64 8.84 -1.38 -10.25
N LEU A 65 7.80 -1.53 -9.42
CA LEU A 65 6.65 -2.41 -9.65
C LEU A 65 5.38 -1.58 -9.74
N TRP A 66 4.63 -1.74 -10.82
CA TRP A 66 3.39 -1.04 -11.08
C TRP A 66 2.23 -2.04 -11.12
N ILE A 67 1.47 -2.15 -10.04
CA ILE A 67 0.33 -3.07 -9.94
C ILE A 67 -0.92 -2.33 -10.40
N SER A 68 -1.53 -2.80 -11.50
CA SER A 68 -2.65 -2.13 -12.16
C SER A 68 -3.91 -2.99 -12.19
N LEU A 69 -4.88 -2.61 -11.37
CA LEU A 69 -6.11 -3.37 -11.13
C LEU A 69 -7.12 -3.13 -12.26
N HIS A 70 -7.64 -4.22 -12.85
CA HIS A 70 -8.62 -4.14 -13.93
C HIS A 70 -10.02 -3.77 -13.44
N GLY A 71 -10.78 -3.14 -14.33
CA GLY A 71 -12.20 -2.87 -14.16
C GLY A 71 -13.08 -4.09 -14.36
N GLY A 72 -14.40 -3.88 -14.39
CA GLY A 72 -15.41 -4.95 -14.55
C GLY A 72 -16.19 -5.17 -13.25
N GLY A 73 -16.22 -6.41 -12.78
CA GLY A 73 -17.02 -6.80 -11.62
C GLY A 73 -18.51 -7.00 -11.95
N ARG A 74 -19.16 -7.88 -11.17
CA ARG A 74 -20.57 -8.26 -11.37
C ARG A 74 -20.92 -8.60 -12.82
N ALA A 75 -19.99 -9.21 -13.51
CA ALA A 75 -20.10 -9.60 -14.92
C ALA A 75 -19.55 -11.02 -15.11
N GLY A 76 -19.91 -11.66 -16.22
CA GLY A 76 -19.39 -12.99 -16.52
C GLY A 76 -17.88 -13.01 -16.69
N LYS A 77 -17.27 -14.19 -16.48
CA LYS A 77 -15.83 -14.42 -16.55
C LYS A 77 -15.18 -13.84 -17.83
N SER A 78 -15.81 -14.02 -19.00
CA SER A 78 -15.28 -13.52 -20.28
C SER A 78 -15.18 -12.01 -20.33
N VAL A 79 -16.12 -11.29 -19.71
CA VAL A 79 -16.08 -9.81 -19.61
C VAL A 79 -14.94 -9.39 -18.73
N ASN A 80 -14.80 -9.98 -17.54
CA ASN A 80 -13.72 -9.68 -16.63
C ASN A 80 -12.32 -10.05 -17.20
N ASP A 81 -12.21 -11.16 -17.92
CA ASP A 81 -10.99 -11.52 -18.63
C ASP A 81 -10.65 -10.48 -19.72
N GLY A 82 -11.66 -9.98 -20.46
CA GLY A 82 -11.48 -8.89 -21.42
C GLY A 82 -11.03 -7.56 -20.78
N GLN A 83 -11.57 -7.23 -19.61
CA GLN A 83 -11.14 -6.05 -18.84
C GLN A 83 -9.70 -6.21 -18.33
N TRP A 84 -9.31 -7.39 -17.89
CA TRP A 84 -7.92 -7.70 -17.53
C TRP A 84 -6.95 -7.51 -18.71
N GLU A 85 -7.29 -8.04 -19.90
CA GLU A 85 -6.50 -7.83 -21.13
C GLU A 85 -6.40 -6.35 -21.50
N ASN A 86 -7.48 -5.58 -21.33
CA ASN A 86 -7.47 -4.15 -21.57
C ASN A 86 -6.55 -3.42 -20.59
N GLN A 87 -6.58 -3.79 -19.29
CA GLN A 87 -5.77 -3.16 -18.26
C GLN A 87 -4.28 -3.27 -18.57
N LEU A 88 -3.83 -4.41 -19.09
CA LEU A 88 -2.44 -4.60 -19.50
C LEU A 88 -1.96 -3.58 -20.55
N ARG A 89 -2.88 -2.98 -21.29
CA ARG A 89 -2.57 -2.05 -22.41
C ARG A 89 -2.76 -0.58 -22.06
N LEU A 90 -3.40 -0.27 -20.92
CA LEU A 90 -3.77 1.12 -20.59
C LEU A 90 -2.56 2.00 -20.30
N TYR A 91 -1.59 1.47 -19.57
CA TYR A 91 -0.47 2.26 -19.07
C TYR A 91 0.87 1.68 -19.50
N ARG A 92 1.87 2.57 -19.59
CA ARG A 92 3.24 2.23 -19.98
C ARG A 92 4.20 3.06 -19.12
N PRO A 93 4.55 2.58 -17.93
CA PRO A 93 5.60 3.21 -17.13
C PRO A 93 6.92 3.26 -17.93
N PRO A 94 7.73 4.31 -17.77
CA PRO A 94 8.99 4.44 -18.51
C PRO A 94 10.04 3.43 -18.03
N GLU A 95 9.92 2.95 -16.79
CA GLU A 95 10.82 1.99 -16.16
C GLU A 95 10.05 1.02 -15.26
N GLY A 96 10.58 -0.21 -15.11
CA GLY A 96 10.11 -1.19 -14.17
C GLY A 96 9.24 -2.28 -14.77
N ILE A 97 8.50 -2.95 -13.91
CA ILE A 97 7.61 -4.06 -14.24
C ILE A 97 6.17 -3.59 -14.03
N TYR A 98 5.40 -3.54 -15.11
CA TYR A 98 3.98 -3.24 -15.07
C TYR A 98 3.18 -4.55 -15.06
N VAL A 99 2.45 -4.79 -13.97
CA VAL A 99 1.70 -6.01 -13.74
C VAL A 99 0.21 -5.71 -13.72
N ALA A 100 -0.55 -6.42 -14.53
CA ALA A 100 -2.00 -6.45 -14.48
C ALA A 100 -2.44 -7.79 -13.84
N PRO A 101 -2.87 -7.81 -12.58
CA PRO A 101 -3.45 -8.99 -11.97
C PRO A 101 -4.89 -9.19 -12.43
N ARG A 102 -5.32 -10.47 -12.54
CA ARG A 102 -6.71 -10.87 -12.74
C ARG A 102 -7.35 -11.13 -11.38
N ALA A 103 -8.35 -10.34 -11.02
CA ALA A 103 -9.06 -10.53 -9.75
C ALA A 103 -9.49 -11.98 -9.54
N PRO A 104 -9.37 -12.52 -8.32
CA PRO A 104 -9.67 -13.93 -8.03
C PRO A 104 -11.14 -14.30 -8.24
N THR A 105 -12.04 -13.34 -8.24
CA THR A 105 -13.50 -13.52 -8.38
C THR A 105 -14.06 -12.71 -9.55
N ASP A 106 -15.33 -12.90 -9.85
CA ASP A 106 -16.10 -12.12 -10.83
C ASP A 106 -17.22 -11.31 -10.16
N THR A 107 -17.15 -11.14 -8.84
CA THR A 107 -18.10 -10.42 -8.00
C THR A 107 -17.97 -8.90 -8.20
N TRP A 108 -18.92 -8.11 -7.68
CA TRP A 108 -18.88 -6.65 -7.79
C TRP A 108 -17.69 -6.03 -6.99
N ASP A 109 -17.32 -6.70 -5.90
CA ASP A 109 -16.29 -6.33 -4.93
C ASP A 109 -14.92 -6.95 -5.24
N LEU A 110 -14.59 -7.16 -6.52
CA LEU A 110 -13.40 -7.81 -7.06
C LEU A 110 -12.13 -7.65 -6.23
N TRP A 111 -11.90 -6.44 -5.72
CA TRP A 111 -10.65 -6.01 -5.08
C TRP A 111 -10.82 -5.65 -3.59
N HIS A 112 -12.05 -5.77 -3.04
CA HIS A 112 -12.33 -5.37 -1.65
C HIS A 112 -12.05 -6.48 -0.63
N GLN A 113 -12.19 -7.75 -1.07
CA GLN A 113 -12.16 -8.91 -0.20
C GLN A 113 -10.77 -9.14 0.43
N SER A 114 -10.74 -9.63 1.67
CA SER A 114 -9.51 -9.79 2.48
C SER A 114 -8.43 -10.68 1.86
N HIS A 115 -8.82 -11.69 1.05
CA HIS A 115 -7.83 -12.54 0.37
C HIS A 115 -7.01 -11.79 -0.69
N VAL A 116 -7.50 -10.65 -1.20
CA VAL A 116 -6.76 -9.83 -2.17
C VAL A 116 -5.48 -9.28 -1.56
N ASP A 117 -5.55 -8.81 -0.31
CA ASP A 117 -4.41 -8.25 0.40
C ASP A 117 -3.26 -9.26 0.53
N GLY A 118 -3.59 -10.49 0.96
CA GLY A 118 -2.60 -11.55 1.08
C GLY A 118 -2.01 -12.01 -0.26
N LEU A 119 -2.83 -12.04 -1.32
CA LEU A 119 -2.37 -12.36 -2.67
C LEU A 119 -1.45 -11.28 -3.23
N LEU A 120 -1.75 -9.99 -2.97
CA LEU A 120 -0.87 -8.89 -3.34
C LEU A 120 0.43 -8.89 -2.54
N ASP A 121 0.39 -9.22 -1.23
CA ASP A 121 1.60 -9.39 -0.41
C ASP A 121 2.52 -10.49 -0.99
N ARG A 122 1.97 -11.64 -1.45
CA ARG A 122 2.75 -12.71 -2.12
C ARG A 122 3.33 -12.25 -3.45
N LEU A 123 2.53 -11.58 -4.28
CA LEU A 123 2.98 -11.00 -5.55
C LEU A 123 4.14 -10.03 -5.31
N ILE A 124 3.98 -9.04 -4.43
CA ILE A 124 5.01 -8.05 -4.11
C ILE A 124 6.28 -8.74 -3.61
N ALA A 125 6.15 -9.70 -2.69
CA ALA A 125 7.29 -10.44 -2.16
C ALA A 125 8.05 -11.19 -3.27
N SER A 126 7.36 -11.89 -4.17
CA SER A 126 7.96 -12.56 -5.31
C SER A 126 8.74 -11.59 -6.20
N TYR A 127 8.11 -10.47 -6.57
CA TYR A 127 8.75 -9.49 -7.44
C TYR A 127 9.99 -8.82 -6.81
N ILE A 128 9.99 -8.62 -5.49
CA ILE A 128 11.16 -8.14 -4.76
C ILE A 128 12.30 -9.16 -4.82
N VAL A 129 12.05 -10.42 -4.43
CA VAL A 129 13.13 -11.40 -4.25
C VAL A 129 13.58 -12.08 -5.56
N ARG A 130 12.69 -12.23 -6.54
CA ARG A 130 12.96 -12.95 -7.80
C ARG A 130 13.24 -12.01 -8.97
N HIS A 131 12.64 -10.82 -9.01
CA HIS A 131 12.77 -9.89 -10.12
C HIS A 131 13.55 -8.62 -9.78
N GLY A 132 14.02 -8.46 -8.53
CA GLY A 132 14.82 -7.33 -8.08
C GLY A 132 14.06 -6.01 -8.10
N VAL A 133 12.80 -6.05 -7.68
CA VAL A 133 12.02 -4.85 -7.41
C VAL A 133 12.54 -4.19 -6.14
N ASP A 134 12.68 -2.87 -6.18
CA ASP A 134 12.91 -2.06 -5.00
C ASP A 134 11.63 -2.00 -4.15
N PRO A 135 11.65 -2.49 -2.88
CA PRO A 135 10.46 -2.48 -2.02
C PRO A 135 9.91 -1.08 -1.74
N ASP A 136 10.69 -0.03 -1.98
CA ASP A 136 10.26 1.34 -1.80
C ASP A 136 9.73 2.00 -3.10
N ARG A 137 9.68 1.24 -4.20
CA ARG A 137 9.19 1.68 -5.52
C ARG A 137 8.06 0.79 -6.06
N VAL A 138 7.11 0.44 -5.20
CA VAL A 138 5.89 -0.31 -5.56
C VAL A 138 4.71 0.65 -5.66
N TYR A 139 4.03 0.67 -6.79
CA TYR A 139 2.93 1.58 -7.11
C TYR A 139 1.63 0.81 -7.35
N LEU A 140 0.52 1.35 -6.86
CA LEU A 140 -0.82 0.78 -7.05
C LEU A 140 -1.68 1.72 -7.89
N LEU A 141 -2.28 1.19 -8.97
CA LEU A 141 -3.23 1.95 -9.77
C LEU A 141 -4.38 1.05 -10.25
N GLY A 142 -5.49 1.63 -10.68
CA GLY A 142 -6.62 0.85 -11.14
C GLY A 142 -7.70 1.70 -11.76
N TYR A 143 -8.46 1.10 -12.72
CA TYR A 143 -9.49 1.77 -13.50
C TYR A 143 -10.86 1.16 -13.23
N SER A 144 -11.91 2.00 -13.09
CA SER A 144 -13.29 1.55 -12.83
C SER A 144 -13.36 0.71 -11.55
N ALA A 145 -13.85 -0.52 -11.57
CA ALA A 145 -13.82 -1.41 -10.40
C ALA A 145 -12.39 -1.64 -9.87
N GLY A 146 -11.34 -1.54 -10.71
CA GLY A 146 -9.95 -1.48 -10.25
C GLY A 146 -9.64 -0.19 -9.48
N GLY A 147 -10.25 0.92 -9.86
CA GLY A 147 -10.21 2.18 -9.11
C GLY A 147 -10.92 2.08 -7.76
N ASP A 148 -12.05 1.36 -7.69
CA ASP A 148 -12.71 1.01 -6.42
C ASP A 148 -11.72 0.26 -5.52
N GLY A 149 -10.98 -0.72 -6.09
CA GLY A 149 -9.93 -1.45 -5.39
C GLY A 149 -8.81 -0.56 -4.86
N VAL A 150 -8.39 0.45 -5.61
CA VAL A 150 -7.36 1.41 -5.13
C VAL A 150 -7.86 2.23 -3.95
N TYR A 151 -9.13 2.63 -3.94
CA TYR A 151 -9.74 3.29 -2.78
C TYR A 151 -9.73 2.40 -1.54
N GLN A 152 -9.94 1.08 -1.70
CA GLN A 152 -9.96 0.12 -0.60
C GLN A 152 -8.56 -0.24 -0.11
N LEU A 153 -7.70 -0.67 -1.03
CA LEU A 153 -6.36 -1.17 -0.73
C LEU A 153 -5.39 -0.05 -0.32
N GLY A 154 -5.51 1.14 -0.93
CA GLY A 154 -4.62 2.27 -0.63
C GLY A 154 -4.56 2.61 0.86
N PRO A 155 -5.67 2.92 1.54
CA PRO A 155 -5.65 3.26 2.96
C PRO A 155 -5.22 2.10 3.89
N ARG A 156 -5.64 0.87 3.59
CA ARG A 156 -5.40 -0.28 4.48
C ARG A 156 -4.04 -0.96 4.27
N MET A 157 -3.42 -0.76 3.11
CA MET A 157 -2.10 -1.29 2.74
C MET A 157 -1.09 -0.18 2.41
N ALA A 158 -1.28 1.03 2.94
CA ALA A 158 -0.44 2.20 2.63
C ALA A 158 1.05 1.97 2.88
N ASP A 159 1.39 1.06 3.78
CA ASP A 159 2.77 0.69 4.09
C ASP A 159 3.44 -0.25 3.06
N ARG A 160 2.73 -0.65 1.99
CA ARG A 160 3.27 -1.45 0.87
C ARG A 160 3.65 -0.59 -0.33
N PHE A 161 3.07 0.60 -0.47
CA PHE A 161 3.13 1.36 -1.71
C PHE A 161 3.87 2.69 -1.57
N ALA A 162 4.56 3.10 -2.63
CA ALA A 162 5.20 4.41 -2.79
C ALA A 162 4.19 5.50 -3.15
N ALA A 163 3.23 5.19 -4.01
CA ALA A 163 2.08 6.03 -4.35
C ALA A 163 0.94 5.17 -4.88
N ALA A 164 -0.28 5.70 -4.85
CA ALA A 164 -1.45 5.07 -5.45
C ALA A 164 -2.24 6.05 -6.32
N ALA A 165 -2.91 5.53 -7.37
CA ALA A 165 -3.75 6.34 -8.25
C ALA A 165 -5.05 5.62 -8.61
N MET A 166 -6.17 6.23 -8.25
CA MET A 166 -7.52 5.80 -8.59
C MET A 166 -7.97 6.48 -9.88
N MET A 167 -8.45 5.69 -10.86
CA MET A 167 -9.02 6.16 -12.10
C MET A 167 -10.48 5.70 -12.24
N ALA A 168 -11.41 6.65 -12.32
CA ALA A 168 -12.86 6.44 -12.54
C ALA A 168 -13.48 5.40 -11.57
N GLY A 169 -13.01 5.33 -10.32
CA GLY A 169 -13.50 4.42 -9.30
C GLY A 169 -14.52 5.06 -8.34
N HIS A 170 -15.11 4.21 -7.49
CA HIS A 170 -16.00 4.57 -6.40
C HIS A 170 -15.43 4.08 -5.06
N PRO A 171 -15.41 4.92 -4.00
CA PRO A 171 -14.78 4.55 -2.73
C PRO A 171 -15.57 3.51 -1.93
N ASN A 172 -16.88 3.37 -2.19
CA ASN A 172 -17.78 2.59 -1.35
C ASN A 172 -17.73 3.09 0.11
N ASP A 173 -17.30 2.24 1.04
CA ASP A 173 -17.16 2.55 2.47
C ASP A 173 -15.74 2.95 2.89
N ALA A 174 -14.77 2.90 1.97
CA ALA A 174 -13.39 3.27 2.25
C ALA A 174 -13.24 4.72 2.74
N ARG A 175 -12.21 4.97 3.55
CA ARG A 175 -11.91 6.28 4.12
C ARG A 175 -10.44 6.65 3.92
N PRO A 176 -10.13 7.92 3.66
CA PRO A 176 -8.77 8.36 3.36
C PRO A 176 -7.84 8.47 4.58
N ASP A 177 -8.33 8.24 5.80
CA ASP A 177 -7.57 8.48 7.03
C ASP A 177 -6.25 7.70 7.10
N GLY A 178 -6.19 6.47 6.54
CA GLY A 178 -4.98 5.65 6.47
C GLY A 178 -3.94 6.12 5.45
N LEU A 179 -4.28 7.08 4.59
CA LEU A 179 -3.41 7.58 3.51
C LEU A 179 -2.34 8.59 3.96
N ARG A 180 -2.16 8.80 5.27
CA ARG A 180 -1.24 9.83 5.75
C ARG A 180 0.15 9.79 5.09
N ASN A 181 0.70 8.60 4.92
CA ASN A 181 2.05 8.40 4.40
C ASN A 181 2.08 7.87 2.96
N LEU A 182 0.93 7.73 2.31
CA LEU A 182 0.80 7.28 0.93
C LEU A 182 0.29 8.43 0.04
N PRO A 183 1.11 8.98 -0.85
CA PRO A 183 0.65 9.88 -1.90
C PRO A 183 -0.46 9.26 -2.74
N PHE A 184 -1.58 9.97 -2.90
CA PHE A 184 -2.80 9.44 -3.52
C PHE A 184 -3.35 10.34 -4.62
N ALA A 185 -3.47 9.82 -5.83
CA ALA A 185 -4.03 10.54 -6.96
C ALA A 185 -5.46 10.08 -7.27
N LEU A 186 -6.31 11.03 -7.66
CA LEU A 186 -7.71 10.85 -8.05
C LEU A 186 -7.89 11.39 -9.47
N PHE A 187 -8.32 10.53 -10.39
CA PHE A 187 -8.67 10.92 -11.76
C PHE A 187 -10.07 10.43 -12.07
N VAL A 188 -10.95 11.35 -12.48
CA VAL A 188 -12.34 11.02 -12.85
C VAL A 188 -12.84 12.01 -13.91
N GLY A 189 -13.68 11.55 -14.81
CA GLY A 189 -14.38 12.44 -15.75
C GLY A 189 -15.47 13.24 -15.02
N ALA A 190 -15.59 14.54 -15.34
CA ALA A 190 -16.63 15.40 -14.74
C ALA A 190 -18.07 14.96 -15.11
N GLU A 191 -18.19 14.16 -16.17
CA GLU A 191 -19.46 13.60 -16.66
C GLU A 191 -19.63 12.10 -16.29
N ASP A 192 -18.76 11.53 -15.45
CA ASP A 192 -18.88 10.15 -14.95
C ASP A 192 -19.93 10.10 -13.81
N LYS A 193 -21.19 10.22 -14.19
CA LYS A 193 -22.33 10.29 -13.25
C LYS A 193 -22.77 8.92 -12.72
N ALA A 194 -22.33 7.83 -13.35
CA ALA A 194 -22.67 6.50 -12.90
C ALA A 194 -22.13 6.28 -11.47
N TYR A 195 -23.00 5.86 -10.57
CA TYR A 195 -22.70 5.69 -9.13
C TYR A 195 -22.22 6.99 -8.43
N GLY A 196 -22.36 8.16 -9.04
CA GLY A 196 -21.89 9.43 -8.48
C GLY A 196 -20.36 9.55 -8.38
N ARG A 197 -19.61 8.88 -9.25
CA ARG A 197 -18.12 8.81 -9.14
C ARG A 197 -17.47 10.18 -9.14
N ASP A 198 -17.94 11.11 -9.95
CA ASP A 198 -17.40 12.46 -9.97
C ASP A 198 -17.64 13.22 -8.65
N ASP A 199 -18.82 13.07 -8.02
CA ASP A 199 -19.15 13.69 -6.75
C ASP A 199 -18.37 13.04 -5.59
N GLU A 200 -18.21 11.71 -5.61
CA GLU A 200 -17.39 10.98 -4.64
C GLU A 200 -15.92 11.39 -4.72
N ALA A 201 -15.36 11.52 -5.93
CA ALA A 201 -13.99 11.99 -6.09
C ALA A 201 -13.80 13.44 -5.61
N ARG A 202 -14.80 14.32 -5.81
CA ARG A 202 -14.77 15.69 -5.25
C ARG A 202 -14.83 15.66 -3.72
N THR A 203 -15.65 14.78 -3.15
CA THR A 203 -15.78 14.60 -1.69
C THR A 203 -14.48 14.12 -1.08
N TRP A 204 -13.84 13.10 -1.69
CA TRP A 204 -12.54 12.61 -1.26
C TRP A 204 -11.44 13.66 -1.38
N SER A 205 -11.40 14.40 -2.49
CA SER A 205 -10.44 15.49 -2.68
C SER A 205 -10.56 16.56 -1.57
N LYS A 206 -11.79 16.97 -1.24
CA LYS A 206 -12.03 17.91 -0.13
C LYS A 206 -11.60 17.33 1.21
N ARG A 207 -11.87 16.05 1.46
CA ARG A 207 -11.47 15.37 2.71
C ARG A 207 -9.95 15.27 2.82
N LEU A 208 -9.24 14.89 1.76
CA LEU A 208 -7.78 14.85 1.73
C LEU A 208 -7.16 16.24 1.95
N ALA A 209 -7.73 17.28 1.34
CA ALA A 209 -7.29 18.65 1.55
C ALA A 209 -7.47 19.10 3.00
N ALA A 210 -8.58 18.75 3.66
CA ALA A 210 -8.81 19.02 5.07
C ALA A 210 -7.80 18.29 5.96
N LEU A 211 -7.60 16.98 5.73
CA LEU A 211 -6.61 16.18 6.46
C LEU A 211 -5.18 16.74 6.31
N ARG A 212 -4.82 17.19 5.10
CA ARG A 212 -3.52 17.83 4.87
C ARG A 212 -3.39 19.17 5.55
N THR A 213 -4.47 19.93 5.68
CA THR A 213 -4.47 21.19 6.43
C THR A 213 -4.26 20.95 7.92
N GLU A 214 -4.87 19.90 8.47
CA GLU A 214 -4.72 19.51 9.88
C GLU A 214 -3.33 18.89 10.15
N ASP A 215 -2.76 18.18 9.17
CA ASP A 215 -1.46 17.49 9.26
C ASP A 215 -0.66 17.70 7.96
N SER A 216 0.01 18.85 7.87
CA SER A 216 0.76 19.28 6.67
C SER A 216 1.93 18.38 6.28
N GLY A 217 2.36 17.49 7.18
CA GLY A 217 3.42 16.49 6.92
C GLY A 217 2.92 15.21 6.25
N GLY A 218 1.60 15.10 5.98
CA GLY A 218 0.99 13.92 5.38
C GLY A 218 -0.05 14.23 4.30
N TYR A 219 -0.76 13.20 3.86
CA TYR A 219 -1.89 13.29 2.92
C TYR A 219 -1.56 14.01 1.60
N GLU A 220 -0.35 13.75 1.07
CA GLU A 220 0.02 14.24 -0.27
C GLU A 220 -0.97 13.70 -1.28
N HIS A 221 -1.58 14.57 -2.09
CA HIS A 221 -2.58 14.13 -3.05
C HIS A 221 -2.63 14.98 -4.30
N LEU A 222 -3.18 14.40 -5.37
CA LEU A 222 -3.52 15.06 -6.63
C LEU A 222 -4.97 14.71 -6.97
N ALA A 223 -5.80 15.68 -7.28
CA ALA A 223 -7.15 15.46 -7.79
C ALA A 223 -7.34 16.11 -9.16
N ARG A 224 -7.80 15.33 -10.12
CA ARG A 224 -8.11 15.75 -11.49
C ARG A 224 -9.52 15.33 -11.84
N ILE A 225 -10.43 16.29 -11.83
CA ILE A 225 -11.80 16.12 -12.35
C ILE A 225 -11.80 16.69 -13.76
N LEU A 226 -11.81 15.81 -14.76
CA LEU A 226 -11.55 16.15 -16.16
C LEU A 226 -12.82 16.68 -16.86
N PRO A 227 -12.86 17.96 -17.24
CA PRO A 227 -14.04 18.53 -17.88
C PRO A 227 -14.38 17.85 -19.21
N GLY A 228 -15.66 17.61 -19.47
CA GLY A 228 -16.14 17.00 -20.70
C GLY A 228 -15.79 15.52 -20.88
N LYS A 229 -15.25 14.87 -19.87
CA LYS A 229 -14.95 13.43 -19.89
C LYS A 229 -15.99 12.66 -19.07
N GLY A 230 -16.45 11.54 -19.64
CA GLY A 230 -17.28 10.56 -18.96
C GLY A 230 -16.43 9.49 -18.26
N HIS A 231 -16.97 8.28 -18.18
CA HIS A 231 -16.25 7.15 -17.57
C HIS A 231 -14.91 6.82 -18.24
N TRP A 232 -14.81 6.97 -19.55
CA TRP A 232 -13.56 6.90 -20.30
C TRP A 232 -12.94 8.32 -20.42
N MET A 233 -11.69 8.45 -19.92
CA MET A 233 -11.00 9.74 -19.84
C MET A 233 -10.03 9.98 -21.01
N ASP A 234 -10.13 9.20 -22.11
CA ASP A 234 -9.31 9.29 -23.32
C ASP A 234 -7.80 9.22 -23.06
N GLY A 235 -7.41 8.56 -21.95
CA GLY A 235 -6.01 8.39 -21.54
C GLY A 235 -5.39 9.63 -20.87
N GLU A 236 -6.15 10.67 -20.54
CA GLU A 236 -5.65 11.82 -19.78
C GLU A 236 -5.24 11.46 -18.36
N ASP A 237 -5.80 10.39 -17.80
CA ASP A 237 -5.44 9.78 -16.52
C ASP A 237 -4.01 9.22 -16.49
N ARG A 238 -3.36 8.99 -17.64
CA ARG A 238 -1.94 8.60 -17.74
C ARG A 238 -1.02 9.62 -17.09
N ALA A 239 -1.46 10.87 -16.91
CA ALA A 239 -0.74 11.89 -16.16
C ALA A 239 -0.49 11.51 -14.68
N ALA A 240 -1.16 10.48 -14.17
CA ALA A 240 -0.89 9.89 -12.86
C ALA A 240 0.52 9.28 -12.77
N LEU A 241 1.01 8.62 -13.83
CA LEU A 241 2.28 7.88 -13.79
C LEU A 241 3.47 8.77 -13.46
N PRO A 242 3.76 9.87 -14.20
CA PRO A 242 4.88 10.76 -13.87
C PRO A 242 4.70 11.47 -12.53
N TRP A 243 3.47 11.60 -12.03
CA TRP A 243 3.25 12.13 -10.68
C TRP A 243 3.60 11.08 -9.62
N MET A 244 3.18 9.83 -9.78
CA MET A 244 3.46 8.72 -8.87
C MET A 244 4.96 8.42 -8.78
N GLU A 245 5.66 8.41 -9.91
CA GLU A 245 7.09 8.10 -10.03
C GLU A 245 8.00 9.02 -9.16
N ARG A 246 7.50 10.18 -8.77
CA ARG A 246 8.24 11.13 -7.91
C ARG A 246 8.35 10.67 -6.46
N PHE A 247 7.63 9.63 -6.06
CA PHE A 247 7.53 9.18 -4.68
C PHE A 247 8.20 7.84 -4.48
N GLU A 248 8.84 7.71 -3.33
CA GLU A 248 9.34 6.46 -2.77
C GLU A 248 8.65 6.21 -1.43
N ARG A 249 8.41 4.97 -1.10
CA ARG A 249 7.81 4.57 0.16
C ARG A 249 8.75 4.90 1.32
N ARG A 250 8.23 5.54 2.34
CA ARG A 250 8.96 5.76 3.59
C ARG A 250 8.66 4.62 4.56
N ALA A 251 9.56 3.66 4.69
CA ALA A 251 9.34 2.49 5.55
C ALA A 251 9.23 2.87 7.04
N TRP A 252 9.90 3.95 7.47
CA TRP A 252 9.99 4.42 8.86
C TRP A 252 9.50 5.86 9.03
N PRO A 253 8.22 6.16 8.74
CA PRO A 253 7.69 7.50 8.88
C PRO A 253 7.62 7.90 10.35
N LYS A 254 7.95 9.18 10.66
CA LYS A 254 7.92 9.70 12.04
C LYS A 254 6.51 9.80 12.64
N ARG A 255 5.47 9.77 11.84
CA ARG A 255 4.08 9.73 12.30
C ARG A 255 3.31 8.71 11.48
N VAL A 256 2.56 7.85 12.16
CA VAL A 256 1.69 6.84 11.57
C VAL A 256 0.27 7.06 12.06
N VAL A 257 -0.67 7.11 11.14
CA VAL A 257 -2.11 7.02 11.40
C VAL A 257 -2.60 5.72 10.81
N TRP A 258 -2.96 4.78 11.67
CA TRP A 258 -3.45 3.46 11.29
C TRP A 258 -4.93 3.33 11.61
N VAL A 259 -5.74 3.13 10.61
CA VAL A 259 -7.18 2.89 10.74
C VAL A 259 -7.48 1.52 10.18
N GLN A 260 -8.20 0.71 10.93
CA GLN A 260 -8.67 -0.60 10.50
C GLN A 260 -10.16 -0.54 10.16
N ASP A 261 -10.53 -1.09 9.03
CA ASP A 261 -11.92 -1.24 8.59
C ASP A 261 -12.33 -2.73 8.59
N ASP A 262 -13.13 -3.17 7.63
CA ASP A 262 -13.63 -4.55 7.54
C ASP A 262 -12.52 -5.57 7.25
N VAL A 263 -11.45 -5.16 6.53
CA VAL A 263 -10.24 -5.96 6.36
C VAL A 263 -9.16 -5.46 7.30
N THR A 264 -8.82 -6.29 8.27
CA THR A 264 -7.90 -5.92 9.33
C THR A 264 -6.51 -6.51 9.15
N HIS A 265 -5.49 -5.74 9.52
CA HIS A 265 -4.09 -6.15 9.49
C HIS A 265 -3.48 -6.21 10.89
N ARG A 266 -2.44 -7.05 11.06
CA ARG A 266 -1.68 -7.13 12.31
C ARG A 266 -0.48 -6.20 12.34
N ARG A 267 -0.12 -5.60 11.20
CA ARG A 267 1.05 -4.71 11.04
C ARG A 267 0.71 -3.56 10.09
N PHE A 268 1.27 -2.40 10.38
CA PHE A 268 1.18 -1.23 9.54
C PHE A 268 2.39 -0.33 9.80
N TYR A 269 3.28 -0.21 8.85
CA TYR A 269 4.62 0.38 9.07
C TYR A 269 5.35 -0.30 10.24
N TRP A 270 5.77 0.45 11.24
CA TRP A 270 6.45 -0.04 12.43
C TRP A 270 5.52 -0.33 13.63
N LEU A 271 4.23 -0.25 13.42
CA LEU A 271 3.21 -0.64 14.40
C LEU A 271 2.78 -2.09 14.21
N ALA A 272 2.51 -2.79 15.31
CA ALA A 272 1.92 -4.11 15.26
C ALA A 272 0.95 -4.34 16.41
N VAL A 273 -0.08 -5.15 16.15
CA VAL A 273 -1.08 -5.60 17.14
C VAL A 273 -1.18 -7.13 17.12
N GLU A 274 -1.65 -7.73 18.19
CA GLU A 274 -1.86 -9.19 18.23
C GLU A 274 -3.04 -9.62 17.38
N ARG A 275 -4.08 -8.78 17.36
CA ARG A 275 -5.31 -8.98 16.58
C ARG A 275 -5.78 -7.66 15.99
N GLY A 276 -6.14 -7.66 14.71
CA GLY A 276 -6.85 -6.54 14.10
C GLY A 276 -8.29 -6.47 14.65
N SER A 277 -8.84 -5.27 14.70
CA SER A 277 -10.21 -5.02 15.16
C SER A 277 -10.86 -3.96 14.30
N LEU A 278 -12.05 -4.25 13.78
CA LEU A 278 -12.84 -3.31 12.99
C LEU A 278 -13.01 -1.97 13.72
N GLY A 279 -12.72 -0.88 13.04
CA GLY A 279 -12.82 0.48 13.57
C GLY A 279 -11.69 0.86 14.55
N ALA A 280 -10.70 -0.02 14.75
CA ALA A 280 -9.53 0.34 15.55
C ALA A 280 -8.76 1.48 14.89
N ARG A 281 -8.27 2.40 15.73
CA ARG A 281 -7.48 3.54 15.28
C ARG A 281 -6.30 3.78 16.21
N VAL A 282 -5.12 3.90 15.63
CA VAL A 282 -3.87 4.16 16.35
C VAL A 282 -3.15 5.30 15.66
N THR A 283 -2.73 6.29 16.45
CA THR A 283 -1.83 7.34 15.96
C THR A 283 -0.61 7.40 16.86
N VAL A 284 0.56 7.25 16.27
CA VAL A 284 1.83 7.35 16.98
C VAL A 284 2.75 8.30 16.22
N GLU A 285 3.45 9.15 16.97
CA GLU A 285 4.47 10.05 16.44
C GLU A 285 5.80 9.93 17.19
N VAL A 286 6.87 10.20 16.49
CA VAL A 286 8.24 10.21 17.02
C VAL A 286 8.78 11.64 17.00
N ASP A 287 9.17 12.12 18.16
CA ASP A 287 9.82 13.39 18.37
C ASP A 287 11.14 13.17 19.13
N GLY A 288 12.26 13.33 18.44
CA GLY A 288 13.58 12.96 18.98
C GLY A 288 13.62 11.49 19.39
N GLN A 289 13.82 11.21 20.68
CA GLN A 289 13.86 9.89 21.27
C GLN A 289 12.53 9.49 21.96
N THR A 290 11.46 10.24 21.73
CA THR A 290 10.17 10.03 22.35
C THR A 290 9.14 9.52 21.33
N LEU A 291 8.52 8.38 21.64
CA LEU A 291 7.36 7.82 20.92
C LEU A 291 6.09 8.24 21.65
N ARG A 292 5.24 9.03 21.03
CA ARG A 292 3.96 9.45 21.62
C ARG A 292 2.80 8.73 20.94
N VAL A 293 2.09 7.92 21.71
CA VAL A 293 0.79 7.39 21.30
C VAL A 293 -0.23 8.50 21.55
N THR A 294 -0.71 9.15 20.50
CA THR A 294 -1.68 10.24 20.60
C THR A 294 -3.12 9.74 20.52
N GLU A 295 -3.33 8.58 19.90
CA GLU A 295 -4.62 7.90 19.84
C GLU A 295 -4.40 6.37 19.85
N ALA A 296 -5.18 5.65 20.66
CA ALA A 296 -5.27 4.19 20.63
C ALA A 296 -6.69 3.78 21.03
N ARG A 297 -7.51 3.47 20.03
CA ARG A 297 -8.89 3.03 20.21
C ARG A 297 -9.06 1.65 19.61
N GLY A 298 -9.74 0.75 20.33
CA GLY A 298 -9.97 -0.63 19.85
C GLY A 298 -8.71 -1.49 19.79
N VAL A 299 -7.67 -1.14 20.54
CA VAL A 299 -6.40 -1.87 20.61
C VAL A 299 -6.06 -2.17 22.06
N GLU A 300 -5.91 -3.45 22.39
CA GLU A 300 -5.55 -3.89 23.74
C GLU A 300 -4.03 -3.88 23.96
N ARG A 301 -3.26 -4.26 22.94
CA ARG A 301 -1.80 -4.30 22.98
C ARG A 301 -1.20 -3.78 21.71
N LEU A 302 -0.41 -2.72 21.81
CA LEU A 302 0.35 -2.13 20.71
C LEU A 302 1.83 -2.48 20.86
N ARG A 303 2.44 -2.98 19.79
CA ARG A 303 3.89 -3.20 19.71
C ARG A 303 4.49 -2.12 18.79
N LEU A 304 5.52 -1.47 19.27
CA LEU A 304 6.33 -0.52 18.53
C LEU A 304 7.60 -1.24 18.08
N ARG A 305 7.79 -1.38 16.79
CA ARG A 305 9.00 -1.96 16.19
C ARG A 305 9.96 -0.81 15.96
N LEU A 306 11.16 -0.92 16.49
CA LEU A 306 12.12 0.16 16.49
C LEU A 306 13.26 -0.15 15.51
N SER A 307 13.88 0.90 15.00
CA SER A 307 15.05 0.85 14.11
C SER A 307 15.81 2.16 14.25
N ASP A 308 17.12 2.13 14.00
CA ASP A 308 17.97 3.31 13.91
C ASP A 308 17.53 4.29 12.80
N ALA A 309 16.78 3.81 11.80
CA ALA A 309 16.14 4.67 10.81
C ALA A 309 14.98 5.51 11.39
N LEU A 310 14.40 5.09 12.53
CA LEU A 310 13.32 5.79 13.21
C LEU A 310 13.83 6.73 14.31
N LEU A 311 14.71 6.22 15.19
CA LEU A 311 15.31 6.92 16.32
C LEU A 311 16.64 6.22 16.69
N ASP A 312 17.49 6.86 17.46
CA ASP A 312 18.80 6.34 17.83
C ASP A 312 18.66 5.29 18.96
N LEU A 313 18.91 4.01 18.63
CA LEU A 313 18.78 2.89 19.58
C LEU A 313 19.90 2.83 20.61
N ASP A 314 21.02 3.58 20.43
CA ASP A 314 22.10 3.68 21.40
C ASP A 314 21.83 4.73 22.50
N ARG A 315 20.66 5.39 22.46
CA ARG A 315 20.24 6.43 23.41
C ARG A 315 18.96 6.00 24.12
N PRO A 316 18.74 6.44 25.35
CA PRO A 316 17.50 6.20 26.07
C PRO A 316 16.26 6.60 25.24
N ILE A 317 15.29 5.71 25.21
CA ILE A 317 14.03 5.89 24.46
C ILE A 317 12.90 6.07 25.48
N ARG A 318 11.99 7.00 25.18
CA ARG A 318 10.79 7.19 25.98
C ARG A 318 9.55 6.84 25.15
N ALA A 319 8.63 6.08 25.75
CA ALA A 319 7.30 5.85 25.19
C ALA A 319 6.23 6.44 26.10
N GLU A 320 5.35 7.26 25.50
CA GLU A 320 4.32 8.00 26.22
C GLU A 320 2.92 7.70 25.67
N TRP A 321 1.92 7.65 26.54
CA TRP A 321 0.51 7.61 26.20
C TRP A 321 -0.32 8.42 27.19
N ALA A 322 -1.23 9.24 26.66
CA ALA A 322 -2.12 10.10 27.46
C ALA A 322 -1.36 10.93 28.52
N GLY A 323 -0.19 11.43 28.17
CA GLY A 323 0.66 12.23 29.04
C GLY A 323 1.40 11.43 30.12
N LYS A 324 1.35 10.09 30.08
CA LYS A 324 2.07 9.22 31.00
C LYS A 324 3.23 8.53 30.31
N THR A 325 4.40 8.51 30.93
CA THR A 325 5.52 7.69 30.49
C THR A 325 5.22 6.23 30.81
N LEU A 326 5.20 5.39 29.77
CA LEU A 326 4.99 3.95 29.88
C LEU A 326 6.31 3.17 29.91
N PHE A 327 7.33 3.72 29.28
CA PHE A 327 8.66 3.13 29.18
C PHE A 327 9.71 4.25 29.09
N GLU A 328 10.85 4.06 29.74
CA GLU A 328 12.06 4.86 29.60
C GLU A 328 13.27 3.94 29.83
N GLY A 329 14.17 3.86 28.85
CA GLY A 329 15.37 3.01 28.96
C GLY A 329 16.17 2.89 27.67
#